data_fe7cf9f501b48529aaf0d20189694ef8
#
_entry.id   fe7cf9f501b48529aaf0d20189694ef8
#
_cell.length_a   1.000
_cell.length_b   1.000
_cell.length_c   1.000
_cell.angle_alpha   90.00
_cell.angle_beta   90.00
_cell.angle_gamma   90.00
#
_symmetry.space_group_name_H-M   'P 1'
#
loop_
_entity.id
_entity.type
_entity.pdbx_description
1 polymer ?
#
loop_
_entity_poly.entity_id
_entity_poly.type
_entity_poly.pdbx_seq_one_letter_code
_entity_poly.pdbx_strand_id
1 'polypeptide(L)'
;MYTGIGAEKTLITLFNRTLLLFVSIIIFNLDSAAQELEPRALTNVPTGMNFMVLGYSYAQGNILLDPAIPIEDLNGKLHTILAAYLRSIKIFGLAGKVDVVVPWASGDWQGLLNGIDTFRIASGMGDARIRLSVNFTGAPALNLAGFRDYKPSKISGVSLQIIAPTGQYDPDRLINLGSNRWVFRPTWGFSRYFKNWIVETYLTGWFFTVNNNFFGGNELKQKPFGAIKFHAIRSFPKNWWLAMDAGYGIGGRTYINGELTDTRISTLRFGLTLAAPIGPHHTIRLTGFTGIRLERGSDFDAVVLTYQYRWIKKK
;
A
#
# COMPACT_ATOMS: atom_id res chain seq x y z
N MET A 1 3.38 50.70 20.40
CA MET A 1 2.74 49.38 20.52
C MET A 1 2.13 48.97 19.16
N TYR A 2 2.96 48.70 18.15
CA TYR A 2 2.52 48.24 16.80
C TYR A 2 3.71 47.66 16.05
N THR A 3 4.10 46.39 16.32
CA THR A 3 5.14 45.69 15.53
C THR A 3 4.91 44.18 15.39
N GLY A 4 3.76 43.64 15.88
CA GLY A 4 3.52 42.18 15.85
C GLY A 4 2.81 41.62 14.60
N ILE A 5 2.01 42.45 13.92
CA ILE A 5 1.08 41.95 12.86
C ILE A 5 1.79 41.72 11.50
N GLY A 6 2.91 42.39 11.26
CA GLY A 6 3.67 42.26 10.03
C GLY A 6 4.46 40.94 9.90
N ALA A 7 5.04 40.49 11.01
CA ALA A 7 5.87 39.27 11.04
C ALA A 7 5.05 38.00 10.85
N GLU A 8 3.85 37.95 11.42
CA GLU A 8 2.97 36.79 11.32
C GLU A 8 2.41 36.59 9.89
N LYS A 9 2.04 37.71 9.24
CA LYS A 9 1.62 37.65 7.82
C LYS A 9 2.75 37.24 6.87
N THR A 10 3.98 37.68 7.17
CA THR A 10 5.16 37.31 6.37
C THR A 10 5.52 35.83 6.54
N LEU A 11 5.42 35.30 7.76
CA LEU A 11 5.63 33.85 8.00
C LEU A 11 4.59 32.98 7.32
N ILE A 12 3.32 33.34 7.36
CA ILE A 12 2.24 32.61 6.69
C ILE A 12 2.41 32.66 5.16
N THR A 13 2.83 33.78 4.62
CA THR A 13 3.07 33.94 3.17
C THR A 13 4.31 33.18 2.72
N LEU A 14 5.38 33.15 3.52
CA LEU A 14 6.56 32.30 3.28
C LEU A 14 6.20 30.80 3.37
N PHE A 15 5.46 30.40 4.40
CA PHE A 15 5.01 29.02 4.56
C PHE A 15 4.14 28.54 3.39
N ASN A 16 3.19 29.37 2.94
CA ASN A 16 2.36 29.08 1.78
C ASN A 16 3.15 29.04 0.47
N ARG A 17 4.15 29.93 0.28
CA ARG A 17 5.04 29.89 -0.90
C ARG A 17 5.98 28.71 -0.87
N THR A 18 6.50 28.32 0.30
CA THR A 18 7.35 27.14 0.45
C THR A 18 6.54 25.84 0.26
N LEU A 19 5.29 25.81 0.75
CA LEU A 19 4.37 24.69 0.53
C LEU A 19 3.97 24.56 -0.96
N LEU A 20 3.71 25.69 -1.64
CA LEU A 20 3.45 25.72 -3.09
C LEU A 20 4.69 25.33 -3.91
N LEU A 21 5.90 25.73 -3.51
CA LEU A 21 7.15 25.27 -4.13
C LEU A 21 7.41 23.79 -3.88
N PHE A 22 7.12 23.27 -2.69
CA PHE A 22 7.21 21.83 -2.40
C PHE A 22 6.18 21.01 -3.23
N VAL A 23 4.96 21.51 -3.38
CA VAL A 23 3.94 20.90 -4.24
C VAL A 23 4.33 20.99 -5.72
N SER A 24 5.02 22.07 -6.14
CA SER A 24 5.49 22.23 -7.53
C SER A 24 6.73 21.39 -7.87
N ILE A 25 7.55 21.01 -6.90
CA ILE A 25 8.75 20.15 -7.07
C ILE A 25 8.36 18.66 -7.15
N ILE A 26 7.14 18.28 -6.72
CA ILE A 26 6.62 16.91 -6.78
C ILE A 26 6.08 16.53 -8.19
N ILE A 27 6.13 17.44 -9.17
CA ILE A 27 5.58 17.20 -10.54
C ILE A 27 6.60 16.57 -11.51
N PHE A 28 7.81 16.20 -11.09
CA PHE A 28 8.76 15.58 -12.02
C PHE A 28 9.31 14.24 -11.52
N ASN A 29 9.08 13.22 -12.39
CA ASN A 29 9.68 11.86 -12.44
C ASN A 29 9.17 10.88 -11.38
N LEU A 30 8.40 10.04 -11.80
CA LEU A 30 8.19 8.71 -12.33
C LEU A 30 9.02 7.62 -11.67
N ASP A 31 8.34 6.54 -11.43
CA ASP A 31 8.74 5.14 -11.52
C ASP A 31 8.73 4.32 -10.23
N SER A 32 7.98 3.21 -10.27
CA SER A 32 7.82 2.38 -9.13
C SER A 32 7.37 1.04 -9.09
N ALA A 33 7.53 0.12 -8.38
CA ALA A 33 6.69 -1.03 -8.15
C ALA A 33 6.47 -1.47 -6.72
N ALA A 34 5.24 -1.90 -6.51
CA ALA A 34 4.79 -2.96 -5.60
C ALA A 34 5.07 -2.85 -4.10
N GLN A 35 5.23 -1.69 -3.50
CA GLN A 35 5.20 -1.54 -2.05
C GLN A 35 3.99 -0.70 -1.63
N GLU A 36 2.96 -1.36 -1.13
CA GLU A 36 1.77 -0.71 -0.58
C GLU A 36 2.16 0.07 0.69
N LEU A 37 2.09 1.40 0.63
CA LEU A 37 2.32 2.28 1.77
C LEU A 37 1.01 2.40 2.56
N GLU A 38 0.96 1.78 3.73
CA GLU A 38 -0.24 1.71 4.58
C GLU A 38 0.07 2.24 5.99
N PRO A 39 0.12 3.58 6.18
CA PRO A 39 0.32 4.16 7.50
C PRO A 39 -0.83 3.79 8.43
N ARG A 40 -0.54 3.65 9.74
CA ARG A 40 -1.48 3.31 10.81
C ARG A 40 -2.06 1.89 10.74
N ALA A 41 -1.40 0.95 10.06
CA ALA A 41 -1.88 -0.43 9.98
C ALA A 41 -1.99 -1.10 11.37
N LEU A 42 -1.11 -0.78 12.33
CA LEU A 42 -1.15 -1.29 13.70
C LEU A 42 -2.10 -0.51 14.64
N THR A 43 -2.72 0.58 14.21
CA THR A 43 -3.60 1.38 15.08
C THR A 43 -4.62 0.49 15.77
N ASN A 44 -4.65 0.55 17.13
CA ASN A 44 -5.65 -0.15 17.91
C ASN A 44 -7.04 0.47 17.70
N VAL A 45 -8.06 -0.37 17.73
CA VAL A 45 -9.48 0.02 17.61
C VAL A 45 -10.32 -0.83 18.54
N PRO A 46 -11.51 -0.38 18.98
CA PRO A 46 -12.40 -1.17 19.82
C PRO A 46 -12.70 -2.53 19.20
N THR A 47 -12.73 -3.58 20.00
CA THR A 47 -13.08 -4.93 19.58
C THR A 47 -14.54 -5.00 19.09
N GLY A 48 -14.77 -5.70 17.96
CA GLY A 48 -16.07 -5.84 17.32
C GLY A 48 -16.42 -4.68 16.38
N MET A 49 -15.49 -3.74 16.16
CA MET A 49 -15.67 -2.68 15.17
C MET A 49 -15.50 -3.24 13.76
N ASN A 50 -16.39 -2.82 12.89
CA ASN A 50 -16.40 -3.19 11.48
C ASN A 50 -16.07 -1.98 10.61
N PHE A 51 -15.44 -2.22 9.47
CA PHE A 51 -15.12 -1.20 8.48
C PHE A 51 -15.42 -1.74 7.09
N MET A 52 -16.09 -0.93 6.29
CA MET A 52 -16.21 -1.10 4.85
C MET A 52 -15.36 -0.04 4.19
N VAL A 53 -14.58 -0.42 3.22
CA VAL A 53 -13.74 0.50 2.46
C VAL A 53 -14.01 0.33 0.97
N LEU A 54 -14.24 1.45 0.30
CA LEU A 54 -14.23 1.54 -1.15
C LEU A 54 -13.06 2.43 -1.57
N GLY A 55 -12.29 1.99 -2.53
CA GLY A 55 -11.15 2.71 -3.02
C GLY A 55 -11.11 2.77 -4.53
N TYR A 56 -10.57 3.87 -5.03
CA TYR A 56 -10.21 4.04 -6.43
C TYR A 56 -8.76 4.47 -6.50
N SER A 57 -7.98 3.86 -7.37
CA SER A 57 -6.64 4.31 -7.70
C SER A 57 -6.44 4.49 -9.19
N TYR A 58 -5.66 5.48 -9.53
CA TYR A 58 -5.06 5.68 -10.84
C TYR A 58 -3.56 5.58 -10.70
N ALA A 59 -2.94 4.77 -11.54
CA ALA A 59 -1.50 4.62 -11.62
C ALA A 59 -1.04 4.78 -13.07
N GLN A 60 0.14 5.39 -13.27
CA GLN A 60 0.75 5.58 -14.59
C GLN A 60 2.26 5.43 -14.50
N GLY A 61 2.87 4.82 -15.51
CA GLY A 61 4.31 4.62 -15.63
C GLY A 61 4.65 3.17 -15.96
N ASN A 62 5.85 2.72 -15.58
CA ASN A 62 6.25 1.33 -15.78
C ASN A 62 5.54 0.42 -14.77
N ILE A 63 4.31 0.04 -15.07
CA ILE A 63 3.50 -0.83 -14.23
C ILE A 63 3.79 -2.30 -14.59
N LEU A 64 4.88 -2.84 -14.06
CA LEU A 64 5.29 -4.23 -14.25
C LEU A 64 4.56 -5.12 -13.24
N LEU A 65 3.52 -5.82 -13.64
CA LEU A 65 2.72 -6.69 -12.77
C LEU A 65 3.46 -7.96 -12.34
N ASP A 66 4.39 -8.45 -13.15
CA ASP A 66 5.30 -9.55 -12.82
C ASP A 66 6.72 -9.21 -13.27
N PRO A 67 7.74 -9.33 -12.39
CA PRO A 67 9.13 -9.02 -12.75
C PRO A 67 9.75 -9.93 -13.82
N ALA A 68 9.13 -11.07 -14.10
CA ALA A 68 9.59 -11.99 -15.13
C ALA A 68 9.23 -11.55 -16.56
N ILE A 69 8.40 -10.51 -16.71
CA ILE A 69 7.95 -10.03 -18.03
C ILE A 69 9.11 -9.34 -18.76
N PRO A 70 9.56 -9.84 -19.93
CA PRO A 70 10.69 -9.31 -20.67
C PRO A 70 10.26 -8.17 -21.63
N ILE A 71 9.52 -7.17 -21.12
CA ILE A 71 9.12 -6.00 -21.90
C ILE A 71 10.01 -4.83 -21.52
N GLU A 72 10.62 -4.23 -22.54
CA GLU A 72 11.43 -3.01 -22.43
C GLU A 72 10.53 -1.79 -22.62
N ASP A 73 10.92 -0.65 -22.05
CA ASP A 73 10.23 0.65 -22.14
C ASP A 73 8.73 0.55 -21.83
N LEU A 74 8.39 -0.34 -20.88
CA LEU A 74 7.01 -0.57 -20.48
C LEU A 74 6.41 0.70 -19.89
N ASN A 75 5.30 1.14 -20.46
CA ASN A 75 4.47 2.21 -19.93
C ASN A 75 3.02 1.76 -19.89
N GLY A 76 2.35 1.99 -18.78
CA GLY A 76 0.96 1.60 -18.60
C GLY A 76 0.17 2.62 -17.82
N LYS A 77 -1.14 2.54 -17.99
CA LYS A 77 -2.12 3.23 -17.16
C LYS A 77 -3.02 2.19 -16.53
N LEU A 78 -3.22 2.29 -15.22
CA LEU A 78 -4.01 1.31 -14.47
C LEU A 78 -5.02 2.02 -13.58
N HIS A 79 -6.28 1.72 -13.79
CA HIS A 79 -7.39 2.09 -12.93
C HIS A 79 -7.75 0.89 -12.05
N THR A 80 -7.82 1.08 -10.75
CA THR A 80 -8.21 0.00 -9.83
C THR A 80 -9.33 0.47 -8.91
N ILE A 81 -10.40 -0.30 -8.83
CA ILE A 81 -11.43 -0.17 -7.82
C ILE A 81 -11.20 -1.30 -6.81
N LEU A 82 -11.22 -1.00 -5.53
CA LEU A 82 -11.12 -1.99 -4.49
C LEU A 82 -12.31 -1.90 -3.53
N ALA A 83 -12.82 -3.05 -3.13
CA ALA A 83 -13.74 -3.20 -2.03
C ALA A 83 -13.06 -3.99 -0.92
N ALA A 84 -13.15 -3.49 0.33
CA ALA A 84 -12.57 -4.19 1.46
C ALA A 84 -13.52 -4.19 2.66
N TYR A 85 -13.50 -5.28 3.41
CA TYR A 85 -14.16 -5.40 4.70
C TYR A 85 -13.11 -5.75 5.76
N LEU A 86 -13.13 -5.02 6.87
CA LEU A 86 -12.24 -5.26 8.00
C LEU A 86 -13.08 -5.38 9.28
N ARG A 87 -12.72 -6.32 10.14
CA ARG A 87 -13.29 -6.47 11.48
C ARG A 87 -12.18 -6.57 12.52
N SER A 88 -12.32 -5.79 13.60
CA SER A 88 -11.49 -5.96 14.79
C SER A 88 -12.00 -7.11 15.64
N ILE A 89 -11.10 -7.94 16.10
CA ILE A 89 -11.38 -9.14 16.87
C ILE A 89 -10.48 -9.20 18.12
N LYS A 90 -10.83 -10.07 19.06
CA LYS A 90 -9.97 -10.41 20.21
C LYS A 90 -9.33 -11.77 19.95
N ILE A 91 -8.00 -11.82 20.06
CA ILE A 91 -7.20 -13.04 19.89
C ILE A 91 -6.36 -13.21 21.16
N PHE A 92 -6.66 -14.19 22.00
CA PHE A 92 -5.97 -14.47 23.27
C PHE A 92 -5.76 -13.22 24.15
N GLY A 93 -6.78 -12.36 24.23
CA GLY A 93 -6.69 -11.11 25.01
C GLY A 93 -6.07 -9.92 24.27
N LEU A 94 -5.44 -10.13 23.11
CA LEU A 94 -4.79 -9.13 22.28
C LEU A 94 -5.74 -8.55 21.23
N ALA A 95 -5.48 -7.31 20.81
CA ALA A 95 -6.18 -6.71 19.69
C ALA A 95 -5.75 -7.32 18.37
N GLY A 96 -6.71 -7.88 17.64
CA GLY A 96 -6.52 -8.43 16.30
C GLY A 96 -7.42 -7.77 15.28
N LYS A 97 -7.13 -8.00 14.00
CA LYS A 97 -7.97 -7.60 12.87
C LYS A 97 -7.93 -8.70 11.81
N VAL A 98 -9.06 -8.90 11.18
CA VAL A 98 -9.16 -9.67 9.94
C VAL A 98 -9.72 -8.77 8.86
N ASP A 99 -9.15 -8.80 7.68
CA ASP A 99 -9.64 -8.07 6.52
C ASP A 99 -9.58 -8.90 5.26
N VAL A 100 -10.50 -8.60 4.35
CA VAL A 100 -10.59 -9.15 3.00
C VAL A 100 -10.63 -7.99 2.02
N VAL A 101 -9.88 -8.08 0.94
CA VAL A 101 -9.82 -7.07 -0.13
C VAL A 101 -10.02 -7.76 -1.46
N VAL A 102 -10.91 -7.21 -2.28
CA VAL A 102 -11.21 -7.67 -3.64
C VAL A 102 -10.98 -6.50 -4.59
N PRO A 103 -9.95 -6.56 -5.46
CA PRO A 103 -9.68 -5.55 -6.46
C PRO A 103 -10.30 -5.91 -7.80
N TRP A 104 -10.77 -4.91 -8.52
CA TRP A 104 -11.06 -4.96 -9.94
C TRP A 104 -10.22 -3.88 -10.64
N ALA A 105 -9.60 -4.23 -11.76
CA ALA A 105 -8.70 -3.33 -12.45
C ALA A 105 -8.97 -3.28 -13.95
N SER A 106 -8.65 -2.15 -14.56
CA SER A 106 -8.63 -1.95 -16.00
C SER A 106 -7.42 -1.11 -16.37
N GLY A 107 -6.65 -1.56 -17.33
CA GLY A 107 -5.45 -0.84 -17.74
C GLY A 107 -5.05 -1.13 -19.18
N ASP A 108 -4.17 -0.27 -19.66
CA ASP A 108 -3.48 -0.39 -20.94
C ASP A 108 -1.97 -0.34 -20.71
N TRP A 109 -1.24 -1.10 -21.49
CA TRP A 109 0.22 -1.17 -21.46
C TRP A 109 0.77 -1.15 -22.87
N GLN A 110 1.86 -0.45 -23.07
CA GLN A 110 2.65 -0.45 -24.30
C GLN A 110 4.13 -0.58 -23.94
N GLY A 111 4.91 -1.19 -24.83
CA GLY A 111 6.35 -1.39 -24.65
C GLY A 111 6.93 -2.23 -25.77
N LEU A 112 8.20 -2.57 -25.65
CA LEU A 112 8.94 -3.34 -26.65
C LEU A 112 9.11 -4.78 -26.17
N LEU A 113 8.56 -5.74 -26.92
CA LEU A 113 8.85 -7.16 -26.72
C LEU A 113 9.78 -7.64 -27.85
N ASN A 114 11.02 -7.95 -27.51
CA ASN A 114 12.08 -8.28 -28.47
C ASN A 114 12.27 -7.21 -29.57
N GLY A 115 12.21 -5.92 -29.19
CA GLY A 115 12.32 -4.79 -30.11
C GLY A 115 11.08 -4.49 -30.96
N ILE A 116 9.97 -5.21 -30.75
CA ILE A 116 8.71 -5.01 -31.49
C ILE A 116 7.71 -4.28 -30.58
N ASP A 117 7.11 -3.21 -31.09
CA ASP A 117 6.05 -2.48 -30.40
C ASP A 117 4.89 -3.43 -30.06
N THR A 118 4.56 -3.46 -28.77
CA THR A 118 3.52 -4.33 -28.23
C THR A 118 2.55 -3.53 -27.39
N PHE A 119 1.26 -3.83 -27.56
CA PHE A 119 0.19 -3.16 -26.82
C PHE A 119 -0.74 -4.20 -26.18
N ARG A 120 -1.17 -3.92 -24.93
CA ARG A 120 -2.10 -4.78 -24.20
C ARG A 120 -3.14 -3.95 -23.45
N ILE A 121 -4.41 -4.29 -23.64
CA ILE A 121 -5.51 -3.87 -22.74
C ILE A 121 -5.93 -5.09 -21.92
N ALA A 122 -6.12 -4.91 -20.63
CA ALA A 122 -6.68 -5.92 -19.74
C ALA A 122 -7.66 -5.29 -18.76
N SER A 123 -8.77 -5.99 -18.48
CA SER A 123 -9.79 -5.53 -17.55
C SER A 123 -10.40 -6.74 -16.85
N GLY A 124 -10.57 -6.69 -15.54
CA GLY A 124 -11.17 -7.78 -14.76
C GLY A 124 -10.76 -7.77 -13.29
N MET A 125 -11.04 -8.88 -12.63
CA MET A 125 -10.70 -9.08 -11.22
C MET A 125 -9.19 -9.29 -11.06
N GLY A 126 -8.60 -8.63 -10.06
CA GLY A 126 -7.27 -8.99 -9.56
C GLY A 126 -7.34 -10.04 -8.45
N ASP A 127 -6.20 -10.45 -7.93
CA ASP A 127 -6.13 -11.46 -6.87
C ASP A 127 -6.73 -10.95 -5.55
N ALA A 128 -7.67 -11.71 -5.00
CA ALA A 128 -8.26 -11.42 -3.69
C ALA A 128 -7.25 -11.65 -2.56
N ARG A 129 -7.40 -10.87 -1.50
CA ARG A 129 -6.46 -10.89 -0.36
C ARG A 129 -7.23 -11.06 0.95
N ILE A 130 -6.70 -11.89 1.84
CA ILE A 130 -7.15 -11.98 3.22
C ILE A 130 -5.94 -11.71 4.13
N ARG A 131 -6.13 -10.91 5.18
CA ARG A 131 -5.09 -10.61 6.17
C ARG A 131 -5.60 -10.82 7.58
N LEU A 132 -4.77 -11.48 8.39
CA LEU A 132 -4.92 -11.56 9.83
C LEU A 132 -3.79 -10.77 10.49
N SER A 133 -4.13 -9.90 11.45
CA SER A 133 -3.15 -9.08 12.17
C SER A 133 -3.37 -9.24 13.68
N VAL A 134 -2.28 -9.25 14.45
CA VAL A 134 -2.31 -9.29 15.92
C VAL A 134 -1.29 -8.32 16.48
N ASN A 135 -1.72 -7.44 17.38
CA ASN A 135 -0.85 -6.55 18.13
C ASN A 135 -0.52 -7.20 19.47
N PHE A 136 0.74 -7.57 19.69
CA PHE A 136 1.17 -8.28 20.90
C PHE A 136 1.77 -7.35 21.97
N THR A 137 2.04 -6.08 21.65
CA THR A 137 2.51 -5.08 22.61
C THR A 137 1.67 -3.81 22.50
N GLY A 138 1.29 -3.26 23.66
CA GLY A 138 0.72 -1.91 23.77
C GLY A 138 -0.70 -1.73 23.23
N ALA A 139 -1.34 -2.77 22.74
CA ALA A 139 -2.68 -2.72 22.18
C ALA A 139 -3.56 -3.85 22.74
N PRO A 140 -4.11 -3.69 23.95
CA PRO A 140 -5.06 -4.64 24.51
C PRO A 140 -6.37 -4.68 23.73
N ALA A 141 -7.04 -5.84 23.75
CA ALA A 141 -8.38 -5.98 23.18
C ALA A 141 -9.41 -5.33 24.12
N LEU A 142 -9.81 -4.13 23.82
CA LEU A 142 -10.75 -3.34 24.60
C LEU A 142 -12.10 -3.22 23.90
N ASN A 143 -13.19 -3.26 24.66
CA ASN A 143 -14.51 -2.86 24.19
C ASN A 143 -14.57 -1.33 24.01
N LEU A 144 -15.69 -0.82 23.48
CA LEU A 144 -15.86 0.61 23.21
C LEU A 144 -15.74 1.47 24.49
N ALA A 145 -16.18 0.99 25.65
CA ALA A 145 -16.09 1.71 26.92
C ALA A 145 -14.64 1.81 27.40
N GLY A 146 -13.93 0.68 27.46
CA GLY A 146 -12.52 0.66 27.87
C GLY A 146 -11.58 1.35 26.88
N PHE A 147 -12.00 1.54 25.64
CA PHE A 147 -11.19 2.23 24.64
C PHE A 147 -11.16 3.76 24.83
N ARG A 148 -12.11 4.35 25.58
CA ARG A 148 -12.19 5.80 25.81
C ARG A 148 -10.96 6.34 26.53
N ASP A 149 -10.44 5.57 27.49
CA ASP A 149 -9.29 5.97 28.30
C ASP A 149 -7.95 5.44 27.77
N TYR A 150 -8.02 4.66 26.70
CA TYR A 150 -6.83 4.06 26.12
C TYR A 150 -5.96 5.09 25.37
N LYS A 151 -4.69 5.21 25.81
CA LYS A 151 -3.68 6.07 25.21
C LYS A 151 -2.49 5.22 24.79
N PRO A 152 -2.29 5.01 23.48
CA PRO A 152 -1.14 4.25 23.01
C PRO A 152 0.17 5.01 23.23
N SER A 153 1.23 4.31 23.65
CA SER A 153 2.59 4.86 23.70
C SER A 153 3.52 4.18 22.71
N LYS A 154 3.41 2.87 22.61
CA LYS A 154 4.07 2.01 21.62
C LYS A 154 3.15 0.85 21.28
N ILE A 155 3.18 0.41 20.03
CA ILE A 155 2.47 -0.79 19.59
C ILE A 155 3.43 -1.61 18.74
N SER A 156 3.46 -2.93 18.95
CA SER A 156 4.12 -3.86 18.05
C SER A 156 3.16 -4.98 17.71
N GLY A 157 3.21 -5.44 16.47
CA GLY A 157 2.32 -6.48 15.98
C GLY A 157 2.87 -7.19 14.75
N VAL A 158 2.19 -8.25 14.40
CA VAL A 158 2.46 -9.04 13.20
C VAL A 158 1.20 -9.21 12.40
N SER A 159 1.36 -9.40 11.11
CA SER A 159 0.26 -9.81 10.23
C SER A 159 0.74 -10.82 9.20
N LEU A 160 -0.17 -11.68 8.77
CA LEU A 160 -0.01 -12.52 7.60
C LEU A 160 -1.12 -12.17 6.61
N GLN A 161 -0.73 -11.73 5.43
CA GLN A 161 -1.63 -11.57 4.29
C GLN A 161 -1.41 -12.73 3.32
N ILE A 162 -2.49 -13.34 2.89
CA ILE A 162 -2.53 -14.38 1.86
C ILE A 162 -3.21 -13.76 0.64
N ILE A 163 -2.56 -13.84 -0.50
CA ILE A 163 -3.09 -13.41 -1.80
C ILE A 163 -3.39 -14.68 -2.58
N ALA A 164 -4.67 -14.89 -2.89
CA ALA A 164 -5.14 -16.08 -3.58
C ALA A 164 -5.15 -15.85 -5.10
N PRO A 165 -4.80 -16.84 -5.93
CA PRO A 165 -4.80 -16.72 -7.38
C PRO A 165 -6.22 -16.75 -7.95
N THR A 166 -7.02 -15.74 -7.64
CA THR A 166 -8.43 -15.60 -8.03
C THR A 166 -8.64 -14.58 -9.12
N GLY A 167 -7.59 -13.85 -9.48
CA GLY A 167 -7.62 -12.81 -10.51
C GLY A 167 -7.67 -13.40 -11.92
N GLN A 168 -8.04 -12.55 -12.86
CA GLN A 168 -8.09 -12.94 -14.26
C GLN A 168 -6.69 -13.22 -14.79
N TYR A 169 -6.50 -14.44 -15.29
CA TYR A 169 -5.24 -14.94 -15.80
C TYR A 169 -5.43 -15.66 -17.13
N ASP A 170 -4.58 -15.33 -18.10
CA ASP A 170 -4.51 -15.94 -19.42
C ASP A 170 -3.04 -16.35 -19.67
N PRO A 171 -2.72 -17.65 -19.74
CA PRO A 171 -1.35 -18.13 -19.91
C PRO A 171 -0.74 -17.79 -21.28
N ASP A 172 -1.55 -17.42 -22.27
CA ASP A 172 -1.07 -16.99 -23.58
C ASP A 172 -0.73 -15.49 -23.62
N ARG A 173 -0.82 -14.81 -22.46
CA ARG A 173 -0.55 -13.38 -22.32
C ARG A 173 0.51 -13.11 -21.28
N LEU A 174 1.45 -12.21 -21.58
CA LEU A 174 2.49 -11.76 -20.64
C LEU A 174 1.92 -10.89 -19.50
N ILE A 175 1.00 -10.00 -19.81
CA ILE A 175 0.41 -9.08 -18.82
C ILE A 175 -0.95 -9.62 -18.39
N ASN A 176 -1.08 -9.95 -17.12
CA ASN A 176 -2.25 -10.47 -16.45
C ASN A 176 -2.57 -9.69 -15.16
N LEU A 177 -3.86 -9.63 -14.79
CA LEU A 177 -4.32 -8.97 -13.55
C LEU A 177 -4.22 -9.91 -12.33
N GLY A 178 -4.28 -11.22 -12.55
CA GLY A 178 -3.99 -12.25 -11.56
C GLY A 178 -2.58 -12.83 -11.75
N SER A 179 -2.00 -13.33 -10.66
CA SER A 179 -0.62 -13.86 -10.66
C SER A 179 -0.54 -15.38 -10.89
N ASN A 180 -1.69 -16.09 -10.88
CA ASN A 180 -1.80 -17.55 -10.98
C ASN A 180 -0.91 -18.32 -10.00
N ARG A 181 -0.67 -17.73 -8.81
CA ARG A 181 0.10 -18.32 -7.72
C ARG A 181 -0.31 -17.73 -6.37
N TRP A 182 -0.15 -18.51 -5.33
CA TRP A 182 -0.33 -18.01 -3.97
C TRP A 182 0.85 -17.13 -3.56
N VAL A 183 0.53 -16.05 -2.82
CA VAL A 183 1.56 -15.21 -2.21
C VAL A 183 1.27 -15.07 -0.72
N PHE A 184 2.28 -15.35 0.10
CA PHE A 184 2.25 -15.20 1.55
C PHE A 184 3.09 -13.99 1.95
N ARG A 185 2.48 -13.05 2.65
CA ARG A 185 3.10 -11.78 3.01
C ARG A 185 3.09 -11.56 4.53
N PRO A 186 4.02 -12.17 5.29
CA PRO A 186 4.24 -11.82 6.68
C PRO A 186 4.77 -10.40 6.80
N THR A 187 4.28 -9.68 7.82
CA THR A 187 4.74 -8.34 8.17
C THR A 187 4.90 -8.25 9.67
N TRP A 188 6.02 -7.73 10.13
CA TRP A 188 6.20 -7.23 11.48
C TRP A 188 6.16 -5.71 11.46
N GLY A 189 5.57 -5.10 12.49
CA GLY A 189 5.48 -3.66 12.60
C GLY A 189 5.67 -3.13 14.01
N PHE A 190 6.16 -1.90 14.07
CA PHE A 190 6.34 -1.16 15.29
C PHE A 190 5.86 0.29 15.09
N SER A 191 5.09 0.81 16.06
CA SER A 191 4.60 2.20 16.11
C SER A 191 4.99 2.83 17.44
N ARG A 192 5.52 4.04 17.41
CA ARG A 192 5.81 4.86 18.58
C ARG A 192 4.99 6.16 18.53
N TYR A 193 4.31 6.47 19.63
CA TYR A 193 3.43 7.63 19.76
C TYR A 193 4.11 8.72 20.58
N PHE A 194 4.16 9.94 20.02
CA PHE A 194 4.72 11.13 20.65
C PHE A 194 3.68 12.24 20.55
N LYS A 195 3.09 12.71 21.61
CA LYS A 195 2.12 13.82 21.61
C LYS A 195 1.20 13.82 20.35
N ASN A 196 1.63 14.49 19.29
CA ASN A 196 0.88 14.63 18.02
C ASN A 196 1.53 13.90 16.85
N TRP A 197 2.61 13.13 17.08
CA TRP A 197 3.32 12.38 16.06
C TRP A 197 3.22 10.88 16.33
N ILE A 198 3.19 10.11 15.24
CA ILE A 198 3.37 8.67 15.28
C ILE A 198 4.47 8.35 14.29
N VAL A 199 5.46 7.58 14.71
CA VAL A 199 6.50 7.06 13.83
C VAL A 199 6.30 5.55 13.75
N GLU A 200 6.28 5.01 12.56
CA GLU A 200 6.04 3.60 12.32
C GLU A 200 7.12 3.01 11.43
N THR A 201 7.44 1.76 11.68
CA THR A 201 8.35 0.94 10.86
C THR A 201 7.70 -0.40 10.61
N TYR A 202 7.78 -0.89 9.37
CA TYR A 202 7.30 -2.22 8.99
C TYR A 202 8.37 -2.97 8.22
N LEU A 203 8.57 -4.25 8.58
CA LEU A 203 9.36 -5.21 7.83
C LEU A 203 8.41 -6.22 7.20
N THR A 204 8.49 -6.39 5.90
CA THR A 204 7.57 -7.24 5.15
C THR A 204 8.36 -8.17 4.23
N GLY A 205 7.97 -9.45 4.19
CA GLY A 205 8.47 -10.42 3.22
C GLY A 205 7.35 -10.88 2.29
N TRP A 206 7.67 -11.21 1.05
CA TRP A 206 6.77 -11.89 0.12
C TRP A 206 7.36 -13.24 -0.26
N PHE A 207 6.54 -14.27 -0.15
CA PHE A 207 6.88 -15.65 -0.48
C PHE A 207 5.87 -16.14 -1.50
N PHE A 208 6.36 -16.72 -2.57
CA PHE A 208 5.57 -17.08 -3.74
C PHE A 208 5.55 -18.59 -3.91
N THR A 209 4.39 -19.16 -4.28
CA THR A 209 4.35 -20.51 -4.84
C THR A 209 4.75 -20.48 -6.31
N VAL A 210 4.97 -21.65 -6.89
CA VAL A 210 5.27 -21.78 -8.32
C VAL A 210 4.02 -21.47 -9.13
N ASN A 211 4.19 -20.76 -10.25
CA ASN A 211 3.21 -20.70 -11.31
C ASN A 211 3.64 -21.69 -12.42
N ASN A 212 2.93 -22.81 -12.52
CA ASN A 212 3.26 -23.91 -13.46
C ASN A 212 2.67 -23.67 -14.87
N ASN A 213 2.03 -22.55 -15.09
CA ASN A 213 1.42 -22.22 -16.38
C ASN A 213 1.66 -20.73 -16.69
N PHE A 214 2.91 -20.29 -16.58
CA PHE A 214 3.34 -18.97 -16.98
C PHE A 214 3.41 -18.89 -18.51
N PHE A 215 3.35 -17.72 -19.08
CA PHE A 215 3.32 -17.42 -20.51
C PHE A 215 3.95 -18.50 -21.40
N GLY A 216 3.13 -19.08 -22.31
CA GLY A 216 3.55 -20.17 -23.19
C GLY A 216 3.72 -21.53 -22.49
N GLY A 217 3.09 -21.76 -21.33
CA GLY A 217 3.17 -23.01 -20.57
C GLY A 217 4.44 -23.20 -19.76
N ASN A 218 5.21 -22.15 -19.53
CA ASN A 218 6.45 -22.18 -18.76
C ASN A 218 6.18 -22.30 -17.25
N GLU A 219 7.17 -22.78 -16.51
CA GLU A 219 7.22 -22.72 -15.05
C GLU A 219 7.89 -21.42 -14.60
N LEU A 220 7.20 -20.65 -13.73
CA LEU A 220 7.77 -19.46 -13.09
C LEU A 220 7.95 -19.68 -11.59
N LYS A 221 9.20 -19.59 -11.14
CA LYS A 221 9.58 -19.53 -9.71
C LYS A 221 10.11 -18.15 -9.37
N GLN A 222 9.77 -17.64 -8.19
CA GLN A 222 10.30 -16.37 -7.69
C GLN A 222 10.88 -16.56 -6.29
N LYS A 223 12.10 -16.06 -6.07
CA LYS A 223 12.73 -15.98 -4.76
C LYS A 223 12.00 -14.96 -3.89
N PRO A 224 12.11 -15.07 -2.56
CA PRO A 224 11.51 -14.09 -1.66
C PRO A 224 11.92 -12.66 -1.97
N PHE A 225 10.97 -11.74 -1.79
CA PHE A 225 11.16 -10.30 -1.86
C PHE A 225 10.96 -9.71 -0.47
N GLY A 226 11.81 -8.79 -0.05
CA GLY A 226 11.76 -8.12 1.24
C GLY A 226 11.60 -6.62 1.11
N ALA A 227 10.92 -5.99 2.08
CA ALA A 227 10.82 -4.53 2.14
C ALA A 227 10.81 -4.01 3.58
N ILE A 228 11.40 -2.82 3.75
CA ILE A 228 11.26 -1.99 4.94
C ILE A 228 10.46 -0.74 4.58
N LYS A 229 9.57 -0.32 5.49
CA LYS A 229 8.74 0.88 5.32
C LYS A 229 8.78 1.74 6.56
N PHE A 230 8.76 3.05 6.36
CA PHE A 230 8.74 4.06 7.42
C PHE A 230 7.58 5.02 7.17
N HIS A 231 6.91 5.42 8.25
CA HIS A 231 5.85 6.41 8.22
C HIS A 231 6.06 7.41 9.34
N ALA A 232 6.01 8.70 9.00
CA ALA A 232 5.98 9.80 9.97
C ALA A 232 4.62 10.48 9.87
N ILE A 233 3.79 10.32 10.90
CA ILE A 233 2.39 10.69 10.88
C ILE A 233 2.17 11.84 11.86
N ARG A 234 1.65 12.96 11.37
CA ARG A 234 1.22 14.10 12.17
C ARG A 234 -0.29 14.07 12.35
N SER A 235 -0.74 14.06 13.60
CA SER A 235 -2.15 14.16 13.97
C SER A 235 -2.54 15.61 14.23
N PHE A 236 -3.71 16.02 13.76
CA PHE A 236 -4.28 17.35 13.89
C PHE A 236 -5.60 17.29 14.70
N PRO A 237 -6.13 18.44 15.17
CA PRO A 237 -7.46 18.50 15.77
C PRO A 237 -8.54 17.87 14.89
N LYS A 238 -9.63 17.40 15.49
CA LYS A 238 -10.74 16.70 14.81
C LYS A 238 -10.32 15.39 14.13
N ASN A 239 -9.21 14.76 14.58
CA ASN A 239 -8.69 13.48 14.10
C ASN A 239 -8.24 13.44 12.62
N TRP A 240 -7.96 14.59 12.02
CA TRP A 240 -7.23 14.63 10.76
C TRP A 240 -5.79 14.17 10.98
N TRP A 241 -5.19 13.60 9.98
CA TRP A 241 -3.77 13.29 10.02
C TRP A 241 -3.15 13.31 8.62
N LEU A 242 -1.87 13.62 8.59
CA LEU A 242 -1.00 13.59 7.41
C LEU A 242 0.15 12.65 7.70
N ALA A 243 0.47 11.77 6.76
CA ALA A 243 1.64 10.91 6.82
C ALA A 243 2.60 11.22 5.67
N MET A 244 3.88 11.18 5.97
CA MET A 244 4.98 11.05 5.01
C MET A 244 5.46 9.61 5.07
N ASP A 245 5.57 9.00 3.92
CA ASP A 245 5.80 7.59 3.77
C ASP A 245 7.06 7.34 2.94
N ALA A 246 7.87 6.37 3.35
CA ALA A 246 9.03 5.90 2.59
C ALA A 246 9.13 4.38 2.66
N GLY A 247 9.58 3.75 1.58
CA GLY A 247 9.77 2.31 1.53
C GLY A 247 10.95 1.93 0.64
N TYR A 248 11.66 0.87 1.03
CA TYR A 248 12.70 0.24 0.22
C TYR A 248 12.43 -1.24 0.11
N GLY A 249 12.51 -1.78 -1.10
CA GLY A 249 12.28 -3.19 -1.37
C GLY A 249 13.38 -3.79 -2.23
N ILE A 250 13.73 -5.05 -1.90
CA ILE A 250 14.83 -5.76 -2.54
C ILE A 250 14.57 -7.26 -2.60
N GLY A 251 15.05 -7.92 -3.67
CA GLY A 251 14.97 -9.38 -3.85
C GLY A 251 14.11 -9.79 -5.03
N GLY A 252 13.40 -10.90 -4.90
CA GLY A 252 12.39 -11.32 -5.89
C GLY A 252 12.93 -11.79 -7.24
N ARG A 253 14.19 -12.27 -7.33
CA ARG A 253 14.71 -12.87 -8.57
C ARG A 253 13.81 -13.99 -9.06
N THR A 254 13.61 -14.07 -10.36
CA THR A 254 12.78 -15.10 -10.99
C THR A 254 13.59 -16.14 -11.75
N TYR A 255 12.97 -17.28 -11.94
CA TYR A 255 13.48 -18.39 -12.74
C TYR A 255 12.35 -18.83 -13.67
N ILE A 256 12.65 -19.00 -14.96
CA ILE A 256 11.75 -19.56 -15.95
C ILE A 256 12.32 -20.91 -16.37
N ASN A 257 11.55 -21.99 -16.18
CA ASN A 257 11.98 -23.37 -16.45
C ASN A 257 13.32 -23.75 -15.78
N GLY A 258 13.58 -23.18 -14.57
CA GLY A 258 14.82 -23.41 -13.83
C GLY A 258 15.97 -22.47 -14.21
N GLU A 259 15.89 -21.73 -15.30
CA GLU A 259 16.89 -20.76 -15.70
C GLU A 259 16.71 -19.41 -15.00
N LEU A 260 17.79 -18.88 -14.44
CA LEU A 260 17.79 -17.60 -13.74
C LEU A 260 17.60 -16.46 -14.75
N THR A 261 16.60 -15.60 -14.46
CA THR A 261 16.41 -14.35 -15.21
C THR A 261 17.01 -13.15 -14.43
N ASP A 262 17.49 -12.13 -15.13
CA ASP A 262 18.01 -10.91 -14.50
C ASP A 262 16.86 -10.00 -14.05
N THR A 263 16.22 -10.36 -12.92
CA THR A 263 14.98 -9.75 -12.45
C THR A 263 15.03 -9.33 -10.99
N ARG A 264 16.23 -9.19 -10.41
CA ARG A 264 16.36 -8.71 -9.03
C ARG A 264 15.73 -7.33 -8.88
N ILE A 265 14.69 -7.27 -8.05
CA ILE A 265 13.98 -6.02 -7.75
C ILE A 265 14.81 -5.22 -6.74
N SER A 266 14.98 -3.93 -7.00
CA SER A 266 15.53 -2.96 -6.06
C SER A 266 14.84 -1.62 -6.31
N THR A 267 13.95 -1.21 -5.38
CA THR A 267 13.08 -0.04 -5.57
C THR A 267 12.95 0.77 -4.30
N LEU A 268 12.90 2.09 -4.43
CA LEU A 268 12.49 3.04 -3.40
C LEU A 268 11.06 3.51 -3.68
N ARG A 269 10.32 3.89 -2.64
CA ARG A 269 9.01 4.50 -2.75
C ARG A 269 8.84 5.60 -1.73
N PHE A 270 8.21 6.69 -2.16
CA PHE A 270 7.83 7.80 -1.31
C PHE A 270 6.35 8.10 -1.46
N GLY A 271 5.70 8.55 -0.40
CA GLY A 271 4.29 8.86 -0.43
C GLY A 271 3.86 9.92 0.58
N LEU A 272 2.69 10.46 0.31
CA LEU A 272 1.95 11.34 1.21
C LEU A 272 0.54 10.81 1.37
N THR A 273 0.07 10.71 2.60
CA THR A 273 -1.29 10.26 2.91
C THR A 273 -1.99 11.28 3.78
N LEU A 274 -3.11 11.83 3.31
CA LEU A 274 -4.01 12.69 4.07
C LEU A 274 -5.28 11.92 4.40
N ALA A 275 -5.69 11.90 5.67
CA ALA A 275 -6.97 11.33 6.07
C ALA A 275 -7.82 12.32 6.84
N ALA A 276 -9.06 12.43 6.43
CA ALA A 276 -10.05 13.37 6.94
C ALA A 276 -11.33 12.64 7.36
N PRO A 277 -11.66 12.60 8.67
CA PRO A 277 -12.98 12.22 9.11
C PRO A 277 -14.02 13.25 8.65
N ILE A 278 -15.07 12.80 7.98
CA ILE A 278 -16.21 13.63 7.54
C ILE A 278 -17.47 13.34 8.36
N GLY A 279 -17.27 12.89 9.59
CA GLY A 279 -18.31 12.55 10.55
C GLY A 279 -17.86 11.42 11.49
N PRO A 280 -18.71 10.97 12.40
CA PRO A 280 -18.34 9.98 13.42
C PRO A 280 -18.08 8.58 12.84
N HIS A 281 -18.62 8.28 11.67
CA HIS A 281 -18.56 6.95 11.03
C HIS A 281 -17.79 6.96 9.72
N HIS A 282 -17.49 8.10 9.14
CA HIS A 282 -16.99 8.26 7.78
C HIS A 282 -15.60 8.87 7.77
N THR A 283 -14.73 8.35 6.90
CA THR A 283 -13.39 8.90 6.68
C THR A 283 -13.06 8.85 5.19
N ILE A 284 -12.51 9.94 4.67
CA ILE A 284 -11.89 9.98 3.34
C ILE A 284 -10.38 9.98 3.54
N ARG A 285 -9.68 9.24 2.67
CA ARG A 285 -8.21 9.24 2.62
C ARG A 285 -7.78 9.45 1.18
N LEU A 286 -6.84 10.36 0.99
CA LEU A 286 -6.13 10.60 -0.27
C LEU A 286 -4.66 10.22 -0.04
N THR A 287 -4.15 9.34 -0.88
CA THR A 287 -2.74 8.94 -0.88
C THR A 287 -2.16 9.21 -2.27
N GLY A 288 -1.06 9.93 -2.34
CA GLY A 288 -0.22 10.02 -3.52
C GLY A 288 1.10 9.34 -3.23
N PHE A 289 1.63 8.57 -4.17
CA PHE A 289 2.96 8.00 -4.03
C PHE A 289 3.67 7.89 -5.37
N THR A 290 4.98 7.95 -5.28
CA THR A 290 5.94 7.77 -6.36
C THR A 290 7.00 6.79 -5.95
N GLY A 291 7.73 6.22 -6.89
CA GLY A 291 8.85 5.36 -6.57
C GLY A 291 10.03 5.61 -7.50
N ILE A 292 11.16 5.00 -7.19
CA ILE A 292 12.40 5.09 -7.95
C ILE A 292 12.91 3.66 -8.12
N ARG A 293 13.11 3.23 -9.37
CA ARG A 293 13.76 1.98 -9.70
C ARG A 293 15.27 2.16 -9.58
N LEU A 294 15.92 1.33 -8.75
CA LEU A 294 17.37 1.35 -8.58
C LEU A 294 18.07 0.31 -9.47
N GLU A 295 17.47 -0.87 -9.64
CA GLU A 295 17.96 -1.93 -10.52
C GLU A 295 16.85 -2.35 -11.49
N ARG A 296 15.87 -3.11 -11.01
CA ARG A 296 14.70 -3.59 -11.77
C ARG A 296 13.44 -3.52 -10.89
N GLY A 297 12.29 -3.56 -11.51
CA GLY A 297 11.00 -3.48 -10.86
C GLY A 297 10.11 -2.49 -11.56
N SER A 298 8.86 -2.41 -11.13
CA SER A 298 7.97 -1.45 -11.72
C SER A 298 8.20 -0.07 -11.16
N ASP A 299 8.02 0.91 -11.97
CA ASP A 299 8.16 2.28 -11.64
C ASP A 299 6.94 3.10 -12.14
N PHE A 300 6.06 3.59 -11.23
CA PHE A 300 4.81 4.31 -11.56
C PHE A 300 4.39 5.26 -10.45
N ASP A 301 3.77 6.34 -10.77
CA ASP A 301 3.06 7.20 -9.84
C ASP A 301 1.65 6.69 -9.62
N ALA A 302 1.10 6.92 -8.45
CA ALA A 302 -0.29 6.62 -8.20
C ALA A 302 -0.96 7.62 -7.25
N VAL A 303 -2.24 7.84 -7.50
CA VAL A 303 -3.15 8.54 -6.59
C VAL A 303 -4.26 7.58 -6.20
N VAL A 304 -4.51 7.50 -4.90
CA VAL A 304 -5.52 6.60 -4.33
C VAL A 304 -6.49 7.41 -3.48
N LEU A 305 -7.75 7.35 -3.81
CA LEU A 305 -8.84 7.88 -3.01
C LEU A 305 -9.59 6.73 -2.35
N THR A 306 -9.72 6.76 -1.03
CA THR A 306 -10.51 5.76 -0.30
C THR A 306 -11.58 6.42 0.55
N TYR A 307 -12.75 5.83 0.55
CA TYR A 307 -13.83 6.11 1.48
C TYR A 307 -14.00 4.95 2.43
N GLN A 308 -14.05 5.23 3.72
CA GLN A 308 -14.23 4.24 4.79
C GLN A 308 -15.48 4.56 5.62
N TYR A 309 -16.34 3.56 5.79
CA TYR A 309 -17.45 3.56 6.74
C TYR A 309 -17.15 2.61 7.89
N ARG A 310 -17.37 3.05 9.16
CA ARG A 310 -17.13 2.23 10.35
C ARG A 310 -18.38 2.15 11.23
N TRP A 311 -18.63 0.98 11.80
CA TRP A 311 -19.72 0.75 12.74
C TRP A 311 -19.38 -0.33 13.75
N ILE A 312 -20.11 -0.35 14.85
CA ILE A 312 -20.07 -1.40 15.86
C ILE A 312 -21.50 -1.87 16.12
N LYS A 313 -21.74 -3.18 16.17
CA LYS A 313 -23.04 -3.69 16.58
C LYS A 313 -23.25 -3.33 18.06
N LYS A 314 -24.32 -2.62 18.39
CA LYS A 314 -24.80 -2.54 19.75
C LYS A 314 -25.23 -3.96 20.15
N LYS A 315 -24.72 -4.44 21.28
CA LYS A 315 -25.25 -5.63 21.94
C LYS A 315 -26.58 -5.30 22.57
#